data_c248bb86bc842aa88d3f65b81069c029
#
_entry.id   c248bb86bc842aa88d3f65b81069c029
#
_cell.length_a   1.000
_cell.length_b   1.000
_cell.length_c   1.000
_cell.angle_alpha   90.00
_cell.angle_beta   90.00
_cell.angle_gamma   90.00
#
_symmetry.space_group_name_H-M   'P 1'
#
loop_
_entity.id
_entity.type
_entity.pdbx_description
1 polymer ?
#
loop_
_entity_poly.entity_id
_entity_poly.type
_entity_poly.pdbx_seq_one_letter_code
_entity_poly.pdbx_strand_id
1 'polypeptide(L)'
;KDQSLVSFRFLLSVFWTAGEGLGVMQLSNLQSSWTNQTWLSFGGFYLLFLAGYEAIEIYLSKRVIVLESKCHMSKKEVTKEQFQNRLFCCIRIVSLVTFATFVLEAVILGYVPLFSTETHAYDHFHISGVHYFTVSCMFTHSLTLIYMLTYTEKKKDRQPLENGKLIQLIVYNALSASIPILSVSKFQFVLTLALPILIFLLMRPNVNK
;
A
#
# COMPACT_ATOMS: atom_id res chain seq x y z
N LYS A 1 17.09 -18.02 -6.12
CA LYS A 1 16.78 -17.38 -7.41
C LYS A 1 15.29 -17.51 -7.60
N ASP A 2 14.57 -16.40 -7.43
CA ASP A 2 13.12 -16.36 -7.55
C ASP A 2 12.74 -16.61 -9.01
N GLN A 3 12.15 -17.77 -9.25
CA GLN A 3 11.48 -18.11 -10.51
C GLN A 3 10.03 -17.61 -10.51
N SER A 4 9.73 -16.50 -9.85
CA SER A 4 8.42 -15.88 -10.03
C SER A 4 8.42 -15.16 -11.38
N LEU A 5 7.54 -15.59 -12.29
CA LEU A 5 7.30 -14.96 -13.58
C LEU A 5 6.92 -13.47 -13.47
N VAL A 6 6.59 -13.03 -12.27
CA VAL A 6 6.14 -11.67 -11.98
C VAL A 6 6.94 -11.14 -10.79
N SER A 7 8.06 -10.48 -11.07
CA SER A 7 8.80 -9.75 -10.03
C SER A 7 8.12 -8.41 -9.76
N PHE A 8 8.24 -7.90 -8.53
CA PHE A 8 7.75 -6.57 -8.18
C PHE A 8 8.30 -5.48 -9.12
N ARG A 9 9.57 -5.60 -9.52
CA ARG A 9 10.23 -4.71 -10.49
C ARG A 9 9.53 -4.71 -11.84
N PHE A 10 9.18 -5.89 -12.35
CA PHE A 10 8.48 -6.03 -13.62
C PHE A 10 7.10 -5.36 -13.57
N LEU A 11 6.32 -5.65 -12.51
CA LEU A 11 5.01 -5.03 -12.33
C LEU A 11 5.11 -3.50 -12.22
N LEU A 12 6.03 -3.00 -11.39
CA LEU A 12 6.23 -1.56 -11.25
C LEU A 12 6.57 -0.93 -12.61
N SER A 13 7.52 -1.53 -13.35
CA SER A 13 7.92 -1.01 -14.66
C SER A 13 6.77 -1.01 -15.65
N VAL A 14 5.96 -2.07 -15.70
CA VAL A 14 4.79 -2.16 -16.59
C VAL A 14 3.74 -1.11 -16.22
N PHE A 15 3.39 -0.98 -14.92
CA PHE A 15 2.41 0.02 -14.51
C PHE A 15 2.90 1.45 -14.71
N TRP A 16 4.19 1.70 -14.47
CA TRP A 16 4.78 3.02 -14.67
C TRP A 16 4.78 3.41 -16.15
N THR A 17 5.33 2.56 -17.01
CA THR A 17 5.40 2.83 -18.45
C THR A 17 4.02 2.87 -19.12
N ALA A 18 3.08 2.01 -18.66
CA ALA A 18 1.70 2.07 -19.15
C ALA A 18 1.01 3.36 -18.70
N GLY A 19 1.22 3.80 -17.46
CA GLY A 19 0.67 5.07 -16.95
C GLY A 19 1.22 6.28 -17.68
N GLU A 20 2.53 6.33 -17.93
CA GLU A 20 3.17 7.35 -18.75
C GLU A 20 2.65 7.32 -20.18
N GLY A 21 2.58 6.13 -20.81
CA GLY A 21 2.06 5.97 -22.16
C GLY A 21 0.63 6.50 -22.31
N LEU A 22 -0.26 6.15 -21.37
CA LEU A 22 -1.65 6.65 -21.35
C LEU A 22 -1.70 8.17 -21.13
N GLY A 23 -0.81 8.72 -20.28
CA GLY A 23 -0.71 10.16 -20.05
C GLY A 23 -0.29 10.94 -21.29
N VAL A 24 0.61 10.37 -22.10
CA VAL A 24 1.12 10.99 -23.34
C VAL A 24 0.10 10.92 -24.48
N MET A 25 -0.74 9.89 -24.51
CA MET A 25 -1.73 9.69 -25.58
C MET A 25 -2.82 10.77 -25.66
N GLN A 26 -2.91 11.65 -24.65
CA GLN A 26 -3.87 12.76 -24.60
C GLN A 26 -5.31 12.31 -24.96
N LEU A 27 -5.77 11.24 -24.32
CA LEU A 27 -7.07 10.63 -24.58
C LEU A 27 -8.27 11.53 -24.20
N SER A 28 -8.01 12.66 -23.58
CA SER A 28 -9.01 13.64 -23.16
C SER A 28 -8.59 15.05 -23.58
N ASN A 29 -9.54 15.85 -24.03
CA ASN A 29 -9.35 17.28 -24.35
C ASN A 29 -8.92 18.12 -23.13
N LEU A 30 -8.96 17.53 -21.92
CA LEU A 30 -8.50 18.17 -20.67
C LEU A 30 -7.01 17.91 -20.38
N GLN A 31 -6.35 17.06 -21.18
CA GLN A 31 -4.94 16.74 -21.01
C GLN A 31 -4.08 17.70 -21.83
N SER A 32 -3.19 18.42 -21.15
CA SER A 32 -2.15 19.21 -21.79
C SER A 32 -0.92 18.34 -22.12
N SER A 33 -0.14 18.75 -23.11
CA SER A 33 1.14 18.08 -23.42
C SER A 33 2.10 18.15 -22.24
N TRP A 34 2.82 17.07 -21.98
CA TRP A 34 3.81 17.02 -20.91
C TRP A 34 4.99 17.93 -21.20
N THR A 35 5.34 18.74 -20.22
CA THR A 35 6.54 19.61 -20.30
C THR A 35 7.80 18.77 -20.05
N ASN A 36 8.96 19.29 -20.48
CA ASN A 36 10.26 18.67 -20.17
C ASN A 36 10.47 18.48 -18.65
N GLN A 37 9.95 19.41 -17.84
CA GLN A 37 10.02 19.31 -16.38
C GLN A 37 9.18 18.15 -15.86
N THR A 38 8.00 17.91 -16.42
CA THR A 38 7.14 16.76 -16.08
C THR A 38 7.85 15.47 -16.39
N TRP A 39 8.43 15.32 -17.58
CA TRP A 39 9.21 14.16 -17.98
C TRP A 39 10.39 13.88 -17.06
N LEU A 40 11.14 14.93 -16.73
CA LEU A 40 12.32 14.83 -15.86
C LEU A 40 11.94 14.44 -14.42
N SER A 41 10.81 14.95 -13.93
CA SER A 41 10.28 14.60 -12.60
C SER A 41 9.83 13.15 -12.56
N PHE A 42 8.99 12.70 -13.48
CA PHE A 42 8.48 11.32 -13.52
C PHE A 42 9.61 10.30 -13.75
N GLY A 43 10.46 10.52 -14.75
CA GLY A 43 11.61 9.66 -15.00
C GLY A 43 12.61 9.66 -13.86
N GLY A 44 12.88 10.82 -13.25
CA GLY A 44 13.75 10.95 -12.09
C GLY A 44 13.22 10.19 -10.87
N PHE A 45 11.94 10.32 -10.56
CA PHE A 45 11.30 9.55 -9.48
C PHE A 45 11.35 8.04 -9.72
N TYR A 46 11.09 7.61 -10.94
CA TYR A 46 11.18 6.20 -11.30
C TYR A 46 12.59 5.63 -11.09
N LEU A 47 13.61 6.33 -11.59
CA LEU A 47 15.00 5.91 -11.43
C LEU A 47 15.45 5.91 -9.96
N LEU A 48 15.07 6.94 -9.19
CA LEU A 48 15.38 7.01 -7.75
C LEU A 48 14.68 5.89 -6.99
N PHE A 49 13.45 5.56 -7.34
CA PHE A 49 12.72 4.46 -6.72
C PHE A 49 13.40 3.10 -7.01
N LEU A 50 13.76 2.85 -8.27
CA LEU A 50 14.47 1.63 -8.64
C LEU A 50 15.83 1.52 -7.92
N ALA A 51 16.60 2.60 -7.88
CA ALA A 51 17.88 2.63 -7.18
C ALA A 51 17.72 2.38 -5.67
N GLY A 52 16.71 2.98 -5.04
CA GLY A 52 16.38 2.75 -3.65
C GLY A 52 15.97 1.29 -3.37
N TYR A 53 15.15 0.72 -4.25
CA TYR A 53 14.73 -0.67 -4.17
C TYR A 53 15.94 -1.63 -4.26
N GLU A 54 16.83 -1.41 -5.25
CA GLU A 54 18.07 -2.20 -5.40
C GLU A 54 18.97 -2.08 -4.16
N ALA A 55 19.17 -0.87 -3.66
CA ALA A 55 19.99 -0.63 -2.47
C ALA A 55 19.44 -1.39 -1.25
N ILE A 56 18.11 -1.37 -1.04
CA ILE A 56 17.45 -2.09 0.05
C ILE A 56 17.60 -3.61 -0.15
N GLU A 57 17.40 -4.11 -1.36
CA GLU A 57 17.52 -5.54 -1.65
C GLU A 57 18.95 -6.05 -1.41
N ILE A 58 19.96 -5.30 -1.87
CA ILE A 58 21.36 -5.62 -1.61
C ILE A 58 21.67 -5.59 -0.10
N TYR A 59 21.15 -4.59 0.61
CA TYR A 59 21.33 -4.47 2.06
C TYR A 59 20.69 -5.63 2.82
N LEU A 60 19.46 -5.99 2.47
CA LEU A 60 18.74 -7.11 3.10
C LEU A 60 19.37 -8.45 2.77
N SER A 61 19.79 -8.69 1.52
CA SER A 61 20.43 -9.94 1.12
C SER A 61 21.75 -10.15 1.87
N LYS A 62 22.57 -9.12 2.04
CA LYS A 62 23.80 -9.19 2.84
C LYS A 62 23.51 -9.49 4.32
N ARG A 63 22.45 -8.91 4.89
CA ARG A 63 22.05 -9.19 6.29
C ARG A 63 21.51 -10.59 6.47
N VAL A 64 20.74 -11.12 5.53
CA VAL A 64 20.21 -12.49 5.58
C VAL A 64 21.37 -13.50 5.56
N ILE A 65 22.35 -13.34 4.68
CA ILE A 65 23.54 -14.22 4.61
C ILE A 65 24.30 -14.22 5.94
N VAL A 66 24.48 -13.05 6.57
CA VAL A 66 25.19 -12.92 7.86
C VAL A 66 24.38 -13.54 9.01
N LEU A 67 23.04 -13.47 8.95
CA LEU A 67 22.16 -14.03 9.98
C LEU A 67 22.00 -15.54 9.84
N GLU A 68 21.94 -16.08 8.62
CA GLU A 68 21.88 -17.53 8.38
C GLU A 68 23.17 -18.24 8.84
N SER A 69 24.32 -17.60 8.73
CA SER A 69 25.59 -18.16 9.21
C SER A 69 25.72 -18.21 10.74
N LYS A 70 24.87 -17.50 11.49
CA LYS A 70 24.95 -17.35 12.95
C LYS A 70 23.83 -18.02 13.75
N CYS A 71 22.79 -18.58 13.13
CA CYS A 71 21.59 -19.00 13.87
C CYS A 71 20.95 -20.30 13.42
N HIS A 72 21.13 -21.33 14.25
CA HIS A 72 20.34 -22.56 14.26
C HIS A 72 18.86 -22.30 14.64
N MET A 73 17.97 -23.04 14.02
CA MET A 73 16.53 -23.26 14.01
C MET A 73 15.59 -22.56 15.02
N SER A 74 16.00 -22.29 16.26
CA SER A 74 15.13 -21.70 17.29
C SER A 74 14.74 -20.21 17.06
N LYS A 75 15.56 -19.45 16.33
CA LYS A 75 15.30 -18.01 16.06
C LYS A 75 14.26 -17.75 14.99
N LYS A 76 13.96 -18.70 14.12
CA LYS A 76 13.06 -18.51 12.98
C LYS A 76 11.59 -18.31 13.40
N GLU A 77 11.15 -18.96 14.48
CA GLU A 77 9.77 -18.80 14.97
C GLU A 77 9.58 -17.49 15.73
N VAL A 78 10.51 -17.13 16.60
CA VAL A 78 10.48 -15.84 17.33
C VAL A 78 10.50 -14.65 16.39
N THR A 79 11.28 -14.71 15.31
CA THR A 79 11.34 -13.64 14.30
C THR A 79 10.01 -13.49 13.54
N LYS A 80 9.31 -14.59 13.31
CA LYS A 80 8.03 -14.58 12.56
C LYS A 80 6.89 -13.99 13.40
N GLU A 81 6.85 -14.27 14.69
CA GLU A 81 5.87 -13.70 15.62
C GLU A 81 6.11 -12.19 15.82
N GLN A 82 7.36 -11.78 15.99
CA GLN A 82 7.73 -10.38 16.06
C GLN A 82 7.33 -9.61 14.79
N PHE A 83 7.51 -10.21 13.62
CA PHE A 83 7.08 -9.62 12.36
C PHE A 83 5.56 -9.42 12.33
N GLN A 84 4.78 -10.42 12.71
CA GLN A 84 3.31 -10.31 12.76
C GLN A 84 2.84 -9.23 13.74
N ASN A 85 3.44 -9.15 14.93
CA ASN A 85 3.10 -8.13 15.90
C ASN A 85 3.45 -6.71 15.41
N ARG A 86 4.59 -6.55 14.73
CA ARG A 86 4.97 -5.27 14.09
C ARG A 86 4.01 -4.91 12.97
N LEU A 87 3.63 -5.88 12.12
CA LEU A 87 2.70 -5.65 11.02
C LEU A 87 1.32 -5.24 11.54
N PHE A 88 0.83 -5.89 12.60
CA PHE A 88 -0.41 -5.50 13.26
C PHE A 88 -0.34 -4.07 13.85
N CYS A 89 0.79 -3.72 14.45
CA CYS A 89 1.05 -2.37 14.95
C CYS A 89 1.05 -1.34 13.80
N CYS A 90 1.68 -1.66 12.66
CA CYS A 90 1.66 -0.81 11.47
C CYS A 90 0.23 -0.59 10.94
N ILE A 91 -0.59 -1.66 10.83
CA ILE A 91 -1.99 -1.56 10.40
C ILE A 91 -2.76 -0.58 11.32
N ARG A 92 -2.60 -0.74 12.62
CA ARG A 92 -3.25 0.13 13.61
C ARG A 92 -2.82 1.59 13.46
N ILE A 93 -1.51 1.84 13.37
CA ILE A 93 -0.97 3.21 13.24
C ILE A 93 -1.44 3.84 11.93
N VAL A 94 -1.28 3.16 10.80
CA VAL A 94 -1.69 3.68 9.50
C VAL A 94 -3.18 4.01 9.49
N SER A 95 -4.04 3.09 9.94
CA SER A 95 -5.48 3.32 9.96
C SER A 95 -5.89 4.49 10.85
N LEU A 96 -5.33 4.59 12.07
CA LEU A 96 -5.67 5.68 12.99
C LEU A 96 -5.14 7.03 12.52
N VAL A 97 -3.91 7.08 12.00
CA VAL A 97 -3.31 8.32 11.49
C VAL A 97 -4.09 8.81 10.26
N THR A 98 -4.40 7.93 9.32
CA THR A 98 -5.14 8.32 8.11
C THR A 98 -6.54 8.81 8.42
N PHE A 99 -7.23 8.17 9.36
CA PHE A 99 -8.55 8.62 9.79
C PHE A 99 -8.48 9.94 10.56
N ALA A 100 -7.51 10.10 11.46
CA ALA A 100 -7.31 11.36 12.19
C ALA A 100 -6.99 12.53 11.25
N THR A 101 -6.12 12.30 10.24
CA THR A 101 -5.80 13.34 9.24
C THR A 101 -7.00 13.67 8.36
N PHE A 102 -7.82 12.69 7.98
CA PHE A 102 -9.07 12.93 7.26
C PHE A 102 -10.05 13.79 8.09
N VAL A 103 -10.24 13.46 9.37
CA VAL A 103 -11.09 14.26 10.28
C VAL A 103 -10.53 15.67 10.44
N LEU A 104 -9.22 15.81 10.57
CA LEU A 104 -8.56 17.12 10.64
C LEU A 104 -8.83 17.94 9.38
N GLU A 105 -8.69 17.36 8.18
CA GLU A 105 -9.03 18.03 6.92
C GLU A 105 -10.51 18.46 6.89
N ALA A 106 -11.43 17.56 7.27
CA ALA A 106 -12.85 17.86 7.30
C ALA A 106 -13.19 19.00 8.27
N VAL A 107 -12.56 19.04 9.44
CA VAL A 107 -12.76 20.11 10.44
C VAL A 107 -12.20 21.45 9.96
N ILE A 108 -11.00 21.47 9.40
CA ILE A 108 -10.36 22.72 8.95
C ILE A 108 -11.07 23.28 7.72
N LEU A 109 -11.44 22.42 6.76
CA LEU A 109 -12.13 22.84 5.53
C LEU A 109 -13.63 23.11 5.76
N GLY A 110 -14.20 22.62 6.86
CA GLY A 110 -15.59 22.85 7.24
C GLY A 110 -16.61 21.99 6.49
N TYR A 111 -16.18 21.01 5.68
CA TYR A 111 -17.08 20.13 4.95
C TYR A 111 -16.47 18.75 4.71
N VAL A 112 -17.32 17.81 4.32
CA VAL A 112 -16.93 16.48 3.82
C VAL A 112 -17.47 16.35 2.39
N PRO A 113 -16.67 15.99 1.37
CA PRO A 113 -17.08 15.99 -0.04
C PRO A 113 -18.38 15.22 -0.31
N LEU A 114 -18.57 14.06 0.32
CA LEU A 114 -19.77 13.23 0.13
C LEU A 114 -21.07 13.97 0.48
N PHE A 115 -21.01 14.90 1.45
CA PHE A 115 -22.19 15.66 1.92
C PHE A 115 -22.24 17.07 1.35
N SER A 116 -21.27 17.47 0.52
CA SER A 116 -21.26 18.76 -0.14
C SER A 116 -22.17 18.75 -1.37
N THR A 117 -22.91 19.83 -1.57
CA THR A 117 -23.71 20.06 -2.77
C THR A 117 -22.93 20.73 -3.89
N GLU A 118 -21.69 21.14 -3.62
CA GLU A 118 -20.84 21.80 -4.61
C GLU A 118 -20.27 20.80 -5.61
N THR A 119 -20.36 21.16 -6.89
CA THR A 119 -19.69 20.41 -7.97
C THR A 119 -18.18 20.51 -7.79
N HIS A 120 -17.49 19.38 -7.86
CA HIS A 120 -16.02 19.30 -7.68
C HIS A 120 -15.50 19.58 -6.26
N ALA A 121 -16.35 19.48 -5.21
CA ALA A 121 -15.91 19.63 -3.82
C ALA A 121 -14.70 18.75 -3.45
N TYR A 122 -14.57 17.59 -4.06
CA TYR A 122 -13.43 16.68 -3.85
C TYR A 122 -12.09 17.24 -4.36
N ASP A 123 -12.09 18.08 -5.39
CA ASP A 123 -10.87 18.67 -5.96
C ASP A 123 -10.21 19.67 -5.00
N HIS A 124 -11.01 20.28 -4.14
CA HIS A 124 -10.56 21.26 -3.14
C HIS A 124 -10.40 20.65 -1.74
N PHE A 125 -10.77 19.38 -1.56
CA PHE A 125 -10.66 18.70 -0.26
C PHE A 125 -9.25 18.17 -0.04
N HIS A 126 -8.32 19.09 0.22
CA HIS A 126 -6.96 18.74 0.58
C HIS A 126 -6.27 19.87 1.35
N ILE A 127 -5.48 19.51 2.36
CA ILE A 127 -4.53 20.40 3.03
C ILE A 127 -3.13 19.94 2.62
N SER A 128 -2.36 20.85 2.02
CA SER A 128 -1.00 20.53 1.56
C SER A 128 -0.17 19.92 2.68
N GLY A 129 0.46 18.78 2.40
CA GLY A 129 1.24 18.02 3.37
C GLY A 129 0.41 17.04 4.22
N VAL A 130 -0.77 17.41 4.72
CA VAL A 130 -1.64 16.53 5.53
C VAL A 130 -2.30 15.48 4.66
N HIS A 131 -2.77 15.87 3.49
CA HIS A 131 -3.49 14.99 2.56
C HIS A 131 -2.71 13.72 2.16
N TYR A 132 -1.38 13.77 2.13
CA TYR A 132 -0.57 12.57 1.86
C TYR A 132 -0.75 11.49 2.91
N PHE A 133 -0.95 11.86 4.18
CA PHE A 133 -1.27 10.91 5.24
C PHE A 133 -2.68 10.35 5.06
N THR A 134 -3.65 11.20 4.72
CA THR A 134 -5.04 10.76 4.46
C THR A 134 -5.10 9.76 3.31
N VAL A 135 -4.40 10.00 2.20
CA VAL A 135 -4.32 9.08 1.04
C VAL A 135 -3.67 7.74 1.40
N SER A 136 -2.82 7.68 2.43
CA SER A 136 -2.18 6.44 2.88
C SER A 136 -3.18 5.37 3.38
N CYS A 137 -4.48 5.70 3.52
CA CYS A 137 -5.54 4.74 3.87
C CYS A 137 -5.59 3.54 2.92
N MET A 138 -5.22 3.71 1.65
CA MET A 138 -5.20 2.64 0.64
C MET A 138 -4.26 1.48 1.01
N PHE A 139 -3.23 1.72 1.84
CA PHE A 139 -2.29 0.66 2.24
C PHE A 139 -2.81 -0.24 3.35
N THR A 140 -3.81 0.18 4.14
CA THR A 140 -4.32 -0.59 5.29
C THR A 140 -4.82 -1.97 4.88
N HIS A 141 -5.56 -2.07 3.78
CA HIS A 141 -6.13 -3.32 3.26
C HIS A 141 -5.04 -4.27 2.77
N SER A 142 -4.03 -3.71 2.12
CA SER A 142 -2.85 -4.44 1.64
C SER A 142 -2.04 -5.02 2.80
N LEU A 143 -1.78 -4.22 3.83
CA LEU A 143 -1.08 -4.67 5.04
C LEU A 143 -1.89 -5.75 5.77
N THR A 144 -3.22 -5.61 5.84
CA THR A 144 -4.10 -6.61 6.44
C THR A 144 -4.07 -7.92 5.68
N LEU A 145 -4.06 -7.87 4.35
CA LEU A 145 -3.93 -9.07 3.52
C LEU A 145 -2.60 -9.78 3.76
N ILE A 146 -1.48 -9.04 3.81
CA ILE A 146 -0.16 -9.61 4.13
C ILE A 146 -0.18 -10.26 5.51
N TYR A 147 -0.80 -9.59 6.50
CA TYR A 147 -0.94 -10.14 7.84
C TYR A 147 -1.71 -11.46 7.83
N MET A 148 -2.84 -11.52 7.13
CA MET A 148 -3.67 -12.72 7.03
C MET A 148 -2.97 -13.87 6.28
N LEU A 149 -2.28 -13.57 5.16
CA LEU A 149 -1.54 -14.59 4.41
C LEU A 149 -0.38 -15.16 5.25
N THR A 150 0.40 -14.33 5.90
CA THR A 150 1.49 -14.78 6.77
C THR A 150 0.98 -15.51 8.02
N TYR A 151 -0.25 -15.21 8.48
CA TYR A 151 -0.90 -15.92 9.56
C TYR A 151 -1.39 -17.31 9.11
N THR A 152 -1.98 -17.45 7.94
CA THR A 152 -2.52 -18.73 7.42
C THR A 152 -1.44 -19.73 7.06
N GLU A 153 -0.26 -19.31 6.58
CA GLU A 153 0.88 -20.20 6.35
C GLU A 153 1.34 -20.95 7.61
N LYS A 154 1.05 -20.42 8.76
CA LYS A 154 1.35 -21.02 10.06
C LYS A 154 0.36 -22.15 10.46
N LYS A 155 -0.77 -22.36 9.77
CA LYS A 155 -1.97 -23.06 10.23
C LYS A 155 -1.87 -24.60 10.29
N LYS A 156 -0.69 -25.23 10.15
CA LYS A 156 -0.58 -26.68 10.31
C LYS A 156 -0.76 -27.16 11.77
N ASP A 157 -0.64 -26.25 12.79
CA ASP A 157 -0.71 -26.60 14.24
C ASP A 157 -1.41 -25.55 15.11
N ARG A 158 -2.47 -24.80 14.66
CA ARG A 158 -2.81 -23.56 15.34
C ARG A 158 -4.23 -23.34 15.80
N GLN A 159 -4.23 -22.57 16.91
CA GLN A 159 -5.40 -21.91 17.46
C GLN A 159 -5.94 -20.85 16.46
N PRO A 160 -7.29 -20.68 16.40
CA PRO A 160 -7.90 -19.63 15.60
C PRO A 160 -7.38 -18.24 16.03
N LEU A 161 -7.38 -17.29 15.09
CA LEU A 161 -7.07 -15.90 15.41
C LEU A 161 -7.94 -15.44 16.56
N GLU A 162 -7.32 -14.84 17.56
CA GLU A 162 -8.02 -14.31 18.73
C GLU A 162 -9.13 -13.34 18.26
N ASN A 163 -10.37 -13.58 18.69
CA ASN A 163 -11.53 -12.80 18.25
C ASN A 163 -11.34 -11.30 18.44
N GLY A 164 -10.63 -10.89 19.49
CA GLY A 164 -10.31 -9.49 19.74
C GLY A 164 -9.43 -8.85 18.63
N LYS A 165 -8.44 -9.57 18.12
CA LYS A 165 -7.59 -9.09 17.02
C LYS A 165 -8.34 -9.04 15.68
N LEU A 166 -9.23 -10.01 15.46
CA LEU A 166 -10.07 -10.02 14.26
C LEU A 166 -10.99 -8.80 14.22
N ILE A 167 -11.68 -8.52 15.32
CA ILE A 167 -12.56 -7.35 15.44
C ILE A 167 -11.77 -6.05 15.20
N GLN A 168 -10.58 -5.93 15.80
CA GLN A 168 -9.73 -4.75 15.58
C GLN A 168 -9.34 -4.59 14.10
N LEU A 169 -8.97 -5.67 13.42
CA LEU A 169 -8.66 -5.63 11.98
C LEU A 169 -9.87 -5.17 11.16
N ILE A 170 -11.06 -5.68 11.47
CA ILE A 170 -12.30 -5.25 10.80
C ILE A 170 -12.52 -3.76 11.00
N VAL A 171 -12.39 -3.26 12.23
CA VAL A 171 -12.57 -1.83 12.55
C VAL A 171 -11.54 -0.97 11.80
N TYR A 172 -10.26 -1.33 11.82
CA TYR A 172 -9.23 -0.57 11.11
C TYR A 172 -9.44 -0.53 9.60
N ASN A 173 -9.88 -1.65 9.01
CA ASN A 173 -10.19 -1.70 7.59
C ASN A 173 -11.44 -0.89 7.26
N ALA A 174 -12.48 -0.93 8.09
CA ALA A 174 -13.69 -0.13 7.92
C ALA A 174 -13.40 1.38 7.98
N LEU A 175 -12.58 1.82 8.96
CA LEU A 175 -12.13 3.21 9.07
C LEU A 175 -11.37 3.65 7.81
N SER A 176 -10.42 2.84 7.34
CA SER A 176 -9.65 3.17 6.14
C SER A 176 -10.49 3.15 4.86
N ALA A 177 -11.46 2.22 4.74
CA ALA A 177 -12.36 2.14 3.59
C ALA A 177 -13.37 3.29 3.54
N SER A 178 -13.73 3.87 4.68
CA SER A 178 -14.66 5.01 4.72
C SER A 178 -14.05 6.28 4.09
N ILE A 179 -12.74 6.46 4.15
CA ILE A 179 -12.06 7.67 3.67
C ILE A 179 -12.27 7.89 2.16
N PRO A 180 -11.95 6.96 1.23
CA PRO A 180 -12.18 7.17 -0.19
C PRO A 180 -13.67 7.33 -0.55
N ILE A 181 -14.57 6.77 0.25
CA ILE A 181 -16.02 6.95 0.07
C ILE A 181 -16.41 8.36 0.47
N LEU A 182 -16.02 8.81 1.66
CA LEU A 182 -16.36 10.14 2.20
C LEU A 182 -15.70 11.27 1.41
N SER A 183 -14.48 11.05 0.90
CA SER A 183 -13.79 12.01 0.03
C SER A 183 -14.25 11.97 -1.43
N VAL A 184 -15.11 11.01 -1.82
CA VAL A 184 -15.59 10.79 -3.20
C VAL A 184 -14.41 10.61 -4.20
N SER A 185 -13.28 10.11 -3.72
CA SER A 185 -12.07 9.94 -4.53
C SER A 185 -12.08 8.61 -5.28
N LYS A 186 -12.49 8.66 -6.55
CA LYS A 186 -12.54 7.48 -7.43
C LYS A 186 -11.18 6.77 -7.55
N PHE A 187 -10.10 7.54 -7.64
CA PHE A 187 -8.75 7.00 -7.76
C PHE A 187 -8.31 6.26 -6.50
N GLN A 188 -8.52 6.84 -5.32
CA GLN A 188 -8.21 6.18 -4.05
C GLN A 188 -9.04 4.92 -3.86
N PHE A 189 -10.31 4.95 -4.24
CA PHE A 189 -11.20 3.78 -4.17
C PHE A 189 -10.69 2.64 -5.05
N VAL A 190 -10.34 2.92 -6.29
CA VAL A 190 -9.78 1.93 -7.21
C VAL A 190 -8.47 1.35 -6.68
N LEU A 191 -7.55 2.18 -6.18
CA LEU A 191 -6.29 1.69 -5.61
C LEU A 191 -6.50 0.86 -4.33
N THR A 192 -7.45 1.24 -3.50
CA THR A 192 -7.80 0.49 -2.27
C THR A 192 -8.23 -0.94 -2.59
N LEU A 193 -8.88 -1.17 -3.72
CA LEU A 193 -9.27 -2.50 -4.20
C LEU A 193 -8.14 -3.19 -4.99
N ALA A 194 -7.45 -2.47 -5.85
CA ALA A 194 -6.44 -3.04 -6.75
C ALA A 194 -5.18 -3.50 -6.02
N LEU A 195 -4.69 -2.73 -5.04
CA LEU A 195 -3.46 -3.06 -4.32
C LEU A 195 -3.53 -4.40 -3.58
N PRO A 196 -4.58 -4.73 -2.80
CA PRO A 196 -4.70 -6.05 -2.19
C PRO A 196 -4.74 -7.21 -3.21
N ILE A 197 -5.43 -7.02 -4.32
CA ILE A 197 -5.48 -8.04 -5.40
C ILE A 197 -4.09 -8.27 -5.96
N LEU A 198 -3.36 -7.21 -6.24
CA LEU A 198 -1.99 -7.27 -6.74
C LEU A 198 -1.06 -8.01 -5.77
N ILE A 199 -1.12 -7.68 -4.48
CA ILE A 199 -0.35 -8.33 -3.42
C ILE A 199 -0.72 -9.80 -3.29
N PHE A 200 -2.02 -10.12 -3.36
CA PHE A 200 -2.47 -11.52 -3.34
C PHE A 200 -1.88 -12.33 -4.50
N LEU A 201 -1.90 -11.78 -5.71
CA LEU A 201 -1.31 -12.43 -6.89
C LEU A 201 0.21 -12.61 -6.76
N LEU A 202 0.90 -11.63 -6.16
CA LEU A 202 2.34 -11.70 -5.93
C LEU A 202 2.75 -12.70 -4.84
N MET A 203 1.95 -12.79 -3.77
CA MET A 203 2.24 -13.65 -2.63
C MET A 203 1.73 -15.09 -2.81
N ARG A 204 0.88 -15.33 -3.82
CA ARG A 204 0.36 -16.68 -4.09
C ARG A 204 1.51 -17.56 -4.56
N PRO A 205 1.89 -18.63 -3.82
CA PRO A 205 2.87 -19.58 -4.31
C PRO A 205 2.35 -20.19 -5.61
N ASN A 206 3.22 -20.34 -6.62
CA ASN A 206 2.86 -20.99 -7.88
C ASN A 206 2.28 -22.37 -7.60
N VAL A 207 0.97 -22.51 -7.73
CA VAL A 207 0.21 -23.78 -7.52
C VAL A 207 0.37 -24.71 -8.74
N ASN A 208 1.32 -24.47 -9.61
CA ASN A 208 1.63 -25.35 -10.72
C ASN A 208 2.96 -26.06 -10.45
N LYS A 209 2.90 -27.06 -9.58
CA LYS A 209 3.78 -28.22 -9.63
C LYS A 209 2.94 -29.49 -9.50
#